data_969bd03d4931211caf9aa5f5089f1922
#
_entry.id   969bd03d4931211caf9aa5f5089f1922
#
_cell.length_a   1.000
_cell.length_b   1.000
_cell.length_c   1.000
_cell.angle_alpha   90.00
_cell.angle_beta   90.00
_cell.angle_gamma   90.00
#
_symmetry.space_group_name_H-M   'P 1'
#
loop_
_entity.id
_entity.type
_entity.pdbx_description
1 polymer ?
#
loop_
_entity_poly.entity_id
_entity_poly.type
_entity_poly.pdbx_seq_one_letter_code
_entity_poly.pdbx_strand_id
1 'polypeptide(L)'
;GSIGSELCRQIASHNPKQLVIVDIYENTTYDIQQELKRNYPELDLVVLIASVRNTKRMDLIFDKYRPEIVYHAAAHKHVPLMEDSPNEAVKNNVLGTWKVVQAADKYNVKRFVMISTDKAVNPTNIMGATKRICEMIIQTYNNRSKTEYVAVRFGNVLGSNGSVIPLFKKQIEAGGPVTVTHPDIIRYFMTIPEAVSLVLQAGAYAKGGEIFVLDMGEPVKIVDLARNLILLSGHKPDEDIQIVFTGLRP
;
A
#
# COMPACT_ATOMS: atom_id res chain seq x y z
N GLY A 1 5.91 -5.56 1.16
CA GLY A 1 5.19 -4.72 2.14
C GLY A 1 3.81 -5.27 2.47
N SER A 2 3.12 -4.72 3.50
CA SER A 2 1.89 -5.30 4.07
C SER A 2 0.78 -5.57 3.04
N ILE A 3 0.45 -4.58 2.21
CA ILE A 3 -0.58 -4.73 1.17
C ILE A 3 -0.12 -5.69 0.07
N GLY A 4 1.13 -5.56 -0.41
CA GLY A 4 1.66 -6.42 -1.48
C GLY A 4 1.73 -7.89 -1.07
N SER A 5 2.14 -8.20 0.17
CA SER A 5 2.17 -9.58 0.66
C SER A 5 0.78 -10.18 0.77
N GLU A 6 -0.19 -9.40 1.26
CA GLU A 6 -1.57 -9.85 1.35
C GLU A 6 -2.23 -10.02 -0.04
N LEU A 7 -1.94 -9.13 -0.99
CA LEU A 7 -2.33 -9.34 -2.39
C LEU A 7 -1.82 -10.69 -2.91
N CYS A 8 -0.55 -11.01 -2.65
CA CYS A 8 0.02 -12.30 -3.06
C CYS A 8 -0.71 -13.49 -2.44
N ARG A 9 -1.07 -13.44 -1.13
CA ARG A 9 -1.82 -14.50 -0.45
C ARG A 9 -3.20 -14.72 -1.06
N GLN A 10 -3.96 -13.64 -1.20
CA GLN A 10 -5.32 -13.72 -1.72
C GLN A 10 -5.34 -14.10 -3.21
N ILE A 11 -4.42 -13.57 -4.02
CA ILE A 11 -4.32 -13.98 -5.43
C ILE A 11 -3.94 -15.47 -5.52
N ALA A 12 -3.00 -15.96 -4.72
CA ALA A 12 -2.60 -17.37 -4.71
C ALA A 12 -3.78 -18.31 -4.39
N SER A 13 -4.69 -17.90 -3.47
CA SER A 13 -5.89 -18.70 -3.14
C SER A 13 -6.90 -18.82 -4.27
N HIS A 14 -6.80 -17.98 -5.32
CA HIS A 14 -7.65 -18.03 -6.52
C HIS A 14 -7.04 -18.87 -7.67
N ASN A 15 -5.98 -19.63 -7.39
CA ASN A 15 -5.32 -20.53 -8.35
C ASN A 15 -4.96 -19.86 -9.70
N PRO A 16 -4.18 -18.76 -9.70
CA PRO A 16 -3.76 -18.14 -10.94
C PRO A 16 -2.85 -19.10 -11.71
N LYS A 17 -2.84 -18.99 -13.04
CA LYS A 17 -1.92 -19.76 -13.89
C LYS A 17 -0.47 -19.55 -13.50
N GLN A 18 -0.10 -18.32 -13.18
CA GLN A 18 1.22 -17.93 -12.71
C GLN A 18 1.10 -16.69 -11.83
N LEU A 19 1.89 -16.61 -10.77
CA LEU A 19 2.03 -15.42 -9.94
C LEU A 19 3.47 -14.90 -10.02
N VAL A 20 3.64 -13.69 -10.54
CA VAL A 20 4.94 -13.01 -10.61
C VAL A 20 4.99 -11.90 -9.57
N ILE A 21 5.89 -12.02 -8.61
CA ILE A 21 6.14 -11.02 -7.56
C ILE A 21 7.38 -10.22 -7.93
N VAL A 22 7.26 -8.90 -7.90
CA VAL A 22 8.38 -7.97 -8.12
C VAL A 22 8.45 -7.00 -6.95
N ASP A 23 9.54 -7.00 -6.22
CA ASP A 23 9.81 -6.05 -5.13
C ASP A 23 11.30 -5.69 -5.12
N ILE A 24 11.63 -4.54 -4.54
CA ILE A 24 13.02 -4.12 -4.34
C ILE A 24 13.60 -4.65 -3.01
N TYR A 25 12.73 -4.97 -2.05
CA TYR A 25 13.11 -5.37 -0.70
C TYR A 25 13.18 -6.89 -0.56
N GLU A 26 14.39 -7.43 -0.56
CA GLU A 26 14.68 -8.87 -0.59
C GLU A 26 14.05 -9.62 0.60
N ASN A 27 14.27 -9.17 1.84
CA ASN A 27 13.92 -9.96 3.03
C ASN A 27 12.45 -10.32 3.09
N THR A 28 11.54 -9.32 3.05
CA THR A 28 10.09 -9.61 3.08
C THR A 28 9.59 -10.32 1.82
N THR A 29 10.34 -10.21 0.72
CA THR A 29 10.02 -10.91 -0.52
C THR A 29 10.40 -12.40 -0.40
N TYR A 30 11.50 -12.70 0.26
CA TYR A 30 11.86 -14.08 0.61
C TYR A 30 10.84 -14.71 1.56
N ASP A 31 10.41 -13.98 2.61
CA ASP A 31 9.44 -14.49 3.57
C ASP A 31 8.12 -14.89 2.88
N ILE A 32 7.56 -14.02 2.05
CA ILE A 32 6.32 -14.34 1.32
C ILE A 32 6.52 -15.46 0.30
N GLN A 33 7.71 -15.58 -0.32
CA GLN A 33 8.01 -16.68 -1.21
C GLN A 33 7.98 -18.03 -0.47
N GLN A 34 8.61 -18.12 0.71
CA GLN A 34 8.62 -19.35 1.51
C GLN A 34 7.21 -19.72 1.99
N GLU A 35 6.43 -18.72 2.41
CA GLU A 35 5.04 -18.91 2.83
C GLU A 35 4.18 -19.47 1.68
N LEU A 36 4.26 -18.87 0.49
CA LEU A 36 3.46 -19.28 -0.66
C LEU A 36 3.88 -20.67 -1.19
N LYS A 37 5.16 -20.98 -1.24
CA LYS A 37 5.65 -22.32 -1.62
C LYS A 37 5.16 -23.41 -0.70
N ARG A 38 5.06 -23.12 0.60
CA ARG A 38 4.56 -24.07 1.61
C ARG A 38 3.05 -24.27 1.49
N ASN A 39 2.30 -23.17 1.31
CA ASN A 39 0.84 -23.19 1.34
C ASN A 39 0.23 -23.54 -0.03
N TYR A 40 0.93 -23.28 -1.12
CA TYR A 40 0.50 -23.49 -2.50
C TYR A 40 1.62 -24.13 -3.33
N PRO A 41 1.99 -25.41 -3.07
CA PRO A 41 3.14 -26.06 -3.70
C PRO A 41 3.02 -26.18 -5.22
N GLU A 42 1.80 -26.23 -5.76
CA GLU A 42 1.54 -26.35 -7.22
C GLU A 42 1.48 -24.98 -7.93
N LEU A 43 1.59 -23.87 -7.20
CA LEU A 43 1.56 -22.53 -7.80
C LEU A 43 2.83 -22.27 -8.62
N ASP A 44 2.66 -21.93 -9.90
CA ASP A 44 3.77 -21.39 -10.71
C ASP A 44 4.15 -20.00 -10.19
N LEU A 45 5.06 -19.97 -9.23
CA LEU A 45 5.49 -18.79 -8.49
C LEU A 45 6.85 -18.31 -8.97
N VAL A 46 6.88 -17.10 -9.50
CA VAL A 46 8.09 -16.38 -9.90
C VAL A 46 8.32 -15.20 -8.97
N VAL A 47 9.49 -15.10 -8.37
CA VAL A 47 9.86 -14.00 -7.46
C VAL A 47 11.12 -13.31 -7.97
N LEU A 48 11.02 -12.00 -8.17
CA LEU A 48 12.07 -11.18 -8.79
C LEU A 48 12.38 -9.97 -7.91
N ILE A 49 13.67 -9.78 -7.62
CA ILE A 49 14.14 -8.55 -6.98
C ILE A 49 14.45 -7.53 -8.08
N ALA A 50 13.66 -6.46 -8.11
CA ALA A 50 13.80 -5.38 -9.07
C ALA A 50 13.13 -4.09 -8.60
N SER A 51 13.67 -2.95 -9.04
CA SER A 51 13.08 -1.64 -8.80
C SER A 51 12.18 -1.24 -9.98
N VAL A 52 10.96 -0.76 -9.68
CA VAL A 52 10.05 -0.14 -10.67
C VAL A 52 10.67 1.08 -11.35
N ARG A 53 11.75 1.65 -10.78
CA ARG A 53 12.50 2.77 -11.35
C ARG A 53 13.39 2.36 -12.54
N ASN A 54 13.64 1.06 -12.73
CA ASN A 54 14.51 0.54 -13.79
C ASN A 54 13.68 0.16 -15.03
N THR A 55 13.64 1.05 -16.02
CA THR A 55 12.87 0.86 -17.26
C THR A 55 13.24 -0.43 -18.00
N LYS A 56 14.55 -0.68 -18.19
CA LYS A 56 15.02 -1.89 -18.90
C LYS A 56 14.60 -3.17 -18.18
N ARG A 57 14.68 -3.16 -16.83
CA ARG A 57 14.31 -4.33 -16.05
C ARG A 57 12.79 -4.58 -16.10
N MET A 58 11.98 -3.52 -16.03
CA MET A 58 10.53 -3.64 -16.20
C MET A 58 10.18 -4.15 -17.59
N ASP A 59 10.79 -3.60 -18.62
CA ASP A 59 10.58 -4.05 -20.01
C ASP A 59 10.88 -5.54 -20.18
N LEU A 60 12.01 -6.03 -19.69
CA LEU A 60 12.37 -7.44 -19.73
C LEU A 60 11.40 -8.35 -18.97
N ILE A 61 10.90 -7.89 -17.81
CA ILE A 61 9.95 -8.67 -17.00
C ILE A 61 8.61 -8.78 -17.74
N PHE A 62 8.08 -7.68 -18.25
CA PHE A 62 6.80 -7.68 -18.96
C PHE A 62 6.89 -8.43 -20.30
N ASP A 63 8.02 -8.35 -20.99
CA ASP A 63 8.25 -9.11 -22.22
C ASP A 63 8.24 -10.60 -21.96
N LYS A 64 8.97 -11.04 -20.94
CA LYS A 64 9.12 -12.47 -20.61
C LYS A 64 7.83 -13.09 -20.07
N TYR A 65 7.18 -12.43 -19.13
CA TYR A 65 6.07 -13.03 -18.37
C TYR A 65 4.68 -12.64 -18.87
N ARG A 66 4.55 -11.60 -19.71
CA ARG A 66 3.29 -11.17 -20.35
C ARG A 66 2.10 -11.16 -19.38
N PRO A 67 2.17 -10.41 -18.27
CA PRO A 67 1.11 -10.44 -17.27
C PRO A 67 -0.22 -9.96 -17.86
N GLU A 68 -1.31 -10.65 -17.54
CA GLU A 68 -2.66 -10.23 -17.93
C GLU A 68 -3.18 -9.13 -16.99
N ILE A 69 -2.87 -9.25 -15.70
CA ILE A 69 -3.31 -8.30 -14.67
C ILE A 69 -2.08 -7.85 -13.86
N VAL A 70 -2.02 -6.56 -13.58
CA VAL A 70 -0.98 -5.95 -12.75
C VAL A 70 -1.63 -5.29 -11.54
N TYR A 71 -1.20 -5.67 -10.34
CA TYR A 71 -1.49 -4.96 -9.09
C TYR A 71 -0.26 -4.17 -8.68
N HIS A 72 -0.35 -2.84 -8.78
CA HIS A 72 0.76 -1.94 -8.51
C HIS A 72 0.66 -1.33 -7.12
N ALA A 73 1.41 -1.93 -6.18
CA ALA A 73 1.49 -1.50 -4.78
C ALA A 73 2.85 -0.89 -4.38
N ALA A 74 3.76 -0.71 -5.34
CA ALA A 74 5.09 -0.16 -5.10
C ALA A 74 5.02 1.35 -4.88
N ALA A 75 5.27 1.81 -3.63
CA ALA A 75 5.33 3.23 -3.29
C ALA A 75 6.07 3.46 -1.97
N HIS A 76 6.70 4.63 -1.84
CA HIS A 76 7.05 5.21 -0.55
C HIS A 76 5.82 5.86 0.07
N LYS A 77 5.47 5.50 1.31
CA LYS A 77 4.19 5.89 1.95
C LYS A 77 4.32 6.76 3.19
N HIS A 78 5.51 6.81 3.81
CA HIS A 78 5.72 7.54 5.06
C HIS A 78 5.80 9.04 4.79
N VAL A 79 4.74 9.79 5.18
CA VAL A 79 4.63 11.22 4.93
C VAL A 79 5.85 11.98 5.42
N PRO A 80 6.31 11.88 6.70
CA PRO A 80 7.45 12.65 7.17
C PRO A 80 8.72 12.41 6.37
N LEU A 81 9.03 11.14 6.05
CA LEU A 81 10.23 10.81 5.27
C LEU A 81 10.16 11.36 3.85
N MET A 82 8.96 11.50 3.29
CA MET A 82 8.79 12.03 1.93
C MET A 82 8.82 13.55 1.91
N GLU A 83 8.47 14.23 3.00
CA GLU A 83 8.73 15.67 3.15
C GLU A 83 10.24 15.94 3.18
N ASP A 84 11.01 15.14 3.92
CA ASP A 84 12.47 15.26 3.98
C ASP A 84 13.17 14.78 2.69
N SER A 85 12.49 13.96 1.88
CA SER A 85 13.06 13.34 0.68
C SER A 85 12.13 13.43 -0.54
N PRO A 86 11.70 14.63 -0.95
CA PRO A 86 10.67 14.81 -1.99
C PRO A 86 11.12 14.24 -3.35
N ASN A 87 12.40 14.37 -3.69
CA ASN A 87 12.95 13.82 -4.93
C ASN A 87 12.82 12.29 -5.01
N GLU A 88 13.02 11.59 -3.89
CA GLU A 88 12.87 10.13 -3.84
C GLU A 88 11.39 9.73 -3.92
N ALA A 89 10.48 10.51 -3.33
CA ALA A 89 9.05 10.32 -3.50
C ALA A 89 8.63 10.41 -4.98
N VAL A 90 9.07 11.46 -5.69
CA VAL A 90 8.80 11.65 -7.12
C VAL A 90 9.42 10.52 -7.95
N LYS A 91 10.70 10.22 -7.76
CA LYS A 91 11.41 9.17 -8.53
C LYS A 91 10.76 7.80 -8.35
N ASN A 92 10.38 7.44 -7.12
CA ASN A 92 9.82 6.12 -6.85
C ASN A 92 8.33 6.07 -7.19
N ASN A 93 7.53 6.98 -6.65
CA ASN A 93 6.09 6.92 -6.80
C ASN A 93 5.65 7.34 -8.19
N VAL A 94 6.08 8.51 -8.68
CA VAL A 94 5.62 9.05 -9.97
C VAL A 94 6.33 8.38 -11.13
N LEU A 95 7.67 8.50 -11.20
CA LEU A 95 8.42 7.96 -12.34
C LEU A 95 8.41 6.43 -12.34
N GLY A 96 8.42 5.78 -11.15
CA GLY A 96 8.27 4.34 -11.04
C GLY A 96 6.93 3.86 -11.58
N THR A 97 5.82 4.46 -11.14
CA THR A 97 4.48 4.14 -11.66
C THR A 97 4.40 4.37 -13.16
N TRP A 98 4.88 5.51 -13.66
CA TRP A 98 4.86 5.82 -15.09
C TRP A 98 5.57 4.74 -15.92
N LYS A 99 6.75 4.27 -15.48
CA LYS A 99 7.51 3.22 -16.18
C LYS A 99 6.78 1.88 -16.20
N VAL A 100 6.13 1.50 -15.10
CA VAL A 100 5.33 0.26 -15.05
C VAL A 100 4.09 0.38 -15.94
N VAL A 101 3.44 1.56 -15.96
CA VAL A 101 2.30 1.86 -16.83
C VAL A 101 2.70 1.79 -18.31
N GLN A 102 3.87 2.34 -18.68
CA GLN A 102 4.40 2.24 -20.05
C GLN A 102 4.65 0.78 -20.47
N ALA A 103 5.20 -0.04 -19.57
CA ALA A 103 5.40 -1.45 -19.84
C ALA A 103 4.05 -2.18 -19.97
N ALA A 104 3.08 -1.88 -19.10
CA ALA A 104 1.74 -2.45 -19.18
C ALA A 104 1.04 -2.14 -20.52
N ASP A 105 1.11 -0.90 -20.99
CA ASP A 105 0.59 -0.48 -22.28
C ASP A 105 1.31 -1.20 -23.45
N LYS A 106 2.65 -1.16 -23.45
CA LYS A 106 3.48 -1.77 -24.50
C LYS A 106 3.20 -3.27 -24.67
N TYR A 107 2.98 -3.99 -23.57
CA TYR A 107 2.78 -5.44 -23.56
C TYR A 107 1.33 -5.88 -23.45
N ASN A 108 0.37 -4.95 -23.69
CA ASN A 108 -1.06 -5.21 -23.76
C ASN A 108 -1.61 -5.91 -22.51
N VAL A 109 -1.22 -5.45 -21.33
CA VAL A 109 -1.84 -5.89 -20.07
C VAL A 109 -3.33 -5.62 -20.14
N LYS A 110 -4.17 -6.57 -19.77
CA LYS A 110 -5.63 -6.39 -19.81
C LYS A 110 -6.07 -5.37 -18.75
N ARG A 111 -5.58 -5.49 -17.52
CA ARG A 111 -5.98 -4.65 -16.39
C ARG A 111 -4.82 -4.25 -15.50
N PHE A 112 -4.78 -2.98 -15.15
CA PHE A 112 -3.80 -2.40 -14.24
C PHE A 112 -4.51 -1.76 -13.05
N VAL A 113 -4.31 -2.32 -11.86
CA VAL A 113 -4.92 -1.85 -10.61
C VAL A 113 -3.86 -1.19 -9.75
N MET A 114 -3.99 0.12 -9.53
CA MET A 114 -3.07 0.89 -8.71
C MET A 114 -3.61 1.08 -7.29
N ILE A 115 -2.82 0.74 -6.31
CA ILE A 115 -3.10 1.09 -4.92
C ILE A 115 -2.88 2.59 -4.74
N SER A 116 -3.92 3.30 -4.29
CA SER A 116 -3.88 4.72 -3.95
C SER A 116 -4.25 4.94 -2.48
N THR A 117 -4.52 6.16 -2.08
CA THR A 117 -4.73 6.57 -0.68
C THR A 117 -5.74 7.71 -0.57
N ASP A 118 -6.37 7.84 0.58
CA ASP A 118 -7.15 9.01 1.00
C ASP A 118 -6.36 10.32 0.90
N LYS A 119 -5.04 10.27 1.12
CA LYS A 119 -4.13 11.43 1.06
C LYS A 119 -3.88 11.97 -0.35
N ALA A 120 -4.36 11.28 -1.39
CA ALA A 120 -4.38 11.79 -2.77
C ALA A 120 -5.55 12.75 -3.04
N VAL A 121 -6.50 12.87 -2.11
CA VAL A 121 -7.61 13.82 -2.18
C VAL A 121 -7.14 15.17 -1.63
N ASN A 122 -7.13 16.22 -2.47
CA ASN A 122 -6.66 17.56 -2.09
C ASN A 122 -5.34 17.49 -1.28
N PRO A 123 -4.26 16.96 -1.86
CA PRO A 123 -3.06 16.60 -1.12
C PRO A 123 -2.40 17.81 -0.47
N THR A 124 -2.12 17.71 0.81
CA THR A 124 -1.40 18.72 1.62
C THR A 124 0.03 18.31 1.92
N ASN A 125 0.50 17.20 1.36
CA ASN A 125 1.84 16.66 1.58
C ASN A 125 2.39 16.00 0.31
N ILE A 126 3.73 15.89 0.24
CA ILE A 126 4.45 15.37 -0.93
C ILE A 126 4.01 13.94 -1.28
N MET A 127 3.87 13.05 -0.30
CA MET A 127 3.46 11.68 -0.57
C MET A 127 2.07 11.63 -1.21
N GLY A 128 1.09 12.35 -0.67
CA GLY A 128 -0.26 12.47 -1.23
C GLY A 128 -0.23 13.08 -2.64
N ALA A 129 0.54 14.15 -2.87
CA ALA A 129 0.71 14.78 -4.18
C ALA A 129 1.28 13.80 -5.20
N THR A 130 2.31 13.00 -4.83
CA THR A 130 2.86 11.98 -5.74
C THR A 130 1.83 10.91 -6.10
N LYS A 131 0.99 10.48 -5.17
CA LYS A 131 -0.08 9.51 -5.44
C LYS A 131 -1.16 10.11 -6.33
N ARG A 132 -1.52 11.39 -6.14
CA ARG A 132 -2.45 12.10 -7.03
C ARG A 132 -1.92 12.16 -8.46
N ILE A 133 -0.64 12.48 -8.65
CA ILE A 133 -0.01 12.46 -9.98
C ILE A 133 -0.06 11.06 -10.59
N CYS A 134 0.17 10.00 -9.80
CA CYS A 134 0.03 8.62 -10.29
C CYS A 134 -1.39 8.32 -10.79
N GLU A 135 -2.43 8.79 -10.10
CA GLU A 135 -3.82 8.67 -10.56
C GLU A 135 -4.04 9.38 -11.90
N MET A 136 -3.49 10.58 -12.06
CA MET A 136 -3.57 11.31 -13.33
C MET A 136 -2.85 10.57 -14.47
N ILE A 137 -1.71 9.94 -14.19
CA ILE A 137 -0.98 9.12 -15.17
C ILE A 137 -1.86 7.96 -15.64
N ILE A 138 -2.43 7.16 -14.73
CA ILE A 138 -3.25 6.01 -15.12
C ILE A 138 -4.53 6.42 -15.85
N GLN A 139 -5.18 7.50 -15.45
CA GLN A 139 -6.35 8.03 -16.15
C GLN A 139 -5.98 8.50 -17.59
N THR A 140 -4.83 9.17 -17.73
CA THR A 140 -4.33 9.59 -19.07
C THR A 140 -4.05 8.38 -19.97
N TYR A 141 -3.44 7.33 -19.41
CA TYR A 141 -3.17 6.10 -20.16
C TYR A 141 -4.44 5.33 -20.50
N ASN A 142 -5.42 5.30 -19.61
CA ASN A 142 -6.70 4.65 -19.87
C ASN A 142 -7.40 5.20 -21.14
N ASN A 143 -7.27 6.51 -21.40
CA ASN A 143 -7.91 7.16 -22.54
C ASN A 143 -7.25 6.84 -23.90
N ARG A 144 -6.05 6.24 -23.90
CA ARG A 144 -5.26 6.00 -25.13
C ARG A 144 -4.74 4.57 -25.28
N SER A 145 -4.89 3.75 -24.26
CA SER A 145 -4.41 2.37 -24.22
C SER A 145 -5.58 1.38 -24.33
N LYS A 146 -5.28 0.14 -24.69
CA LYS A 146 -6.21 -0.97 -24.59
C LYS A 146 -6.28 -1.56 -23.18
N THR A 147 -5.32 -1.22 -22.32
CA THR A 147 -5.27 -1.63 -20.92
C THR A 147 -6.30 -0.84 -20.12
N GLU A 148 -7.10 -1.51 -19.33
CA GLU A 148 -8.01 -0.90 -18.35
C GLU A 148 -7.22 -0.48 -17.12
N TYR A 149 -7.05 0.84 -16.91
CA TYR A 149 -6.34 1.38 -15.76
C TYR A 149 -7.32 1.86 -14.71
N VAL A 150 -7.12 1.42 -13.46
CA VAL A 150 -7.94 1.84 -12.33
C VAL A 150 -7.09 2.12 -11.10
N ALA A 151 -7.58 2.97 -10.20
CA ALA A 151 -7.00 3.18 -8.89
C ALA A 151 -7.99 2.81 -7.79
N VAL A 152 -7.47 2.39 -6.63
CA VAL A 152 -8.28 2.13 -5.44
C VAL A 152 -7.71 2.94 -4.28
N ARG A 153 -8.52 3.86 -3.75
CA ARG A 153 -8.22 4.69 -2.59
C ARG A 153 -8.76 4.06 -1.33
N PHE A 154 -7.93 4.01 -0.31
CA PHE A 154 -8.35 3.68 1.06
C PHE A 154 -7.49 4.41 2.07
N GLY A 155 -7.96 4.47 3.32
CA GLY A 155 -7.28 5.12 4.42
C GLY A 155 -6.21 4.25 5.08
N ASN A 156 -6.14 4.28 6.42
CA ASN A 156 -5.15 3.50 7.12
C ASN A 156 -5.58 2.03 7.24
N VAL A 157 -4.59 1.15 7.25
CA VAL A 157 -4.81 -0.27 7.51
C VAL A 157 -4.16 -0.68 8.83
N LEU A 158 -4.89 -1.46 9.63
CA LEU A 158 -4.47 -1.90 10.95
C LEU A 158 -3.21 -2.77 10.88
N GLY A 159 -2.25 -2.51 11.75
CA GLY A 159 -1.06 -3.35 11.89
C GLY A 159 -0.06 -3.28 10.72
N SER A 160 -0.21 -2.35 9.77
CA SER A 160 0.75 -2.19 8.68
C SER A 160 2.11 -1.70 9.20
N ASN A 161 3.19 -2.14 8.52
CA ASN A 161 4.55 -1.77 8.88
C ASN A 161 4.73 -0.25 8.98
N GLY A 162 5.28 0.21 10.12
CA GLY A 162 5.51 1.63 10.40
C GLY A 162 4.23 2.45 10.62
N SER A 163 3.09 1.82 10.89
CA SER A 163 1.84 2.51 11.26
C SER A 163 1.78 2.79 12.77
N VAL A 164 0.73 3.51 13.18
CA VAL A 164 0.54 3.97 14.56
C VAL A 164 0.44 2.82 15.58
N ILE A 165 -0.20 1.71 15.24
CA ILE A 165 -0.38 0.58 16.17
C ILE A 165 0.95 -0.08 16.55
N PRO A 166 1.83 -0.50 15.62
CA PRO A 166 3.17 -0.98 15.97
C PRO A 166 4.01 0.02 16.76
N LEU A 167 3.86 1.33 16.49
CA LEU A 167 4.53 2.36 17.25
C LEU A 167 4.05 2.39 18.70
N PHE A 168 2.74 2.44 18.92
CA PHE A 168 2.16 2.46 20.26
C PHE A 168 2.52 1.20 21.06
N LYS A 169 2.48 0.01 20.44
CA LYS A 169 2.91 -1.23 21.11
C LYS A 169 4.35 -1.14 21.60
N LYS A 170 5.28 -0.67 20.76
CA LYS A 170 6.68 -0.48 21.16
C LYS A 170 6.84 0.54 22.28
N GLN A 171 6.07 1.62 22.27
CA GLN A 171 6.09 2.61 23.34
C GLN A 171 5.55 2.05 24.65
N ILE A 172 4.48 1.28 24.61
CA ILE A 172 3.91 0.60 25.78
C ILE A 172 4.91 -0.43 26.35
N GLU A 173 5.49 -1.27 25.50
CA GLU A 173 6.52 -2.25 25.88
C GLU A 173 7.76 -1.59 26.52
N ALA A 174 8.07 -0.34 26.13
CA ALA A 174 9.17 0.45 26.71
C ALA A 174 8.78 1.20 28.01
N GLY A 175 7.54 1.06 28.51
CA GLY A 175 7.06 1.78 29.70
C GLY A 175 6.49 3.16 29.42
N GLY A 176 6.25 3.51 28.15
CA GLY A 176 5.69 4.78 27.72
C GLY A 176 6.72 5.91 27.54
N PRO A 177 6.29 7.16 27.35
CA PRO A 177 4.91 7.55 27.09
C PRO A 177 4.43 7.15 25.69
N VAL A 178 3.11 6.99 25.51
CA VAL A 178 2.50 6.86 24.19
C VAL A 178 2.30 8.26 23.59
N THR A 179 2.80 8.49 22.38
CA THR A 179 2.79 9.81 21.74
C THR A 179 1.68 9.93 20.72
N VAL A 180 0.78 10.89 20.91
CA VAL A 180 -0.31 11.25 20.00
C VAL A 180 -0.09 12.68 19.50
N THR A 181 -0.31 12.95 18.21
CA THR A 181 -0.05 14.29 17.65
C THR A 181 -1.02 15.34 18.17
N HIS A 182 -2.32 15.02 18.25
CA HIS A 182 -3.34 15.95 18.73
C HIS A 182 -4.56 15.15 19.25
N PRO A 183 -5.26 15.59 20.29
CA PRO A 183 -6.40 14.87 20.87
C PRO A 183 -7.57 14.64 19.90
N ASP A 184 -7.79 15.55 18.97
CA ASP A 184 -8.92 15.48 18.03
C ASP A 184 -8.59 14.81 16.70
N ILE A 185 -7.37 14.25 16.55
CA ILE A 185 -7.02 13.52 15.33
C ILE A 185 -7.88 12.28 15.19
N ILE A 186 -8.58 12.21 14.08
CA ILE A 186 -9.34 11.03 13.66
C ILE A 186 -8.67 10.36 12.46
N ARG A 187 -8.84 9.06 12.34
CA ARG A 187 -8.45 8.28 11.15
C ARG A 187 -9.46 7.18 10.90
N TYR A 188 -9.59 6.82 9.63
CA TYR A 188 -10.33 5.63 9.23
C TYR A 188 -9.40 4.43 9.22
N PHE A 189 -9.89 3.29 9.67
CA PHE A 189 -9.12 2.05 9.71
C PHE A 189 -9.90 0.90 9.09
N MET A 190 -9.15 0.03 8.42
CA MET A 190 -9.63 -1.22 7.85
C MET A 190 -8.59 -2.31 8.13
N THR A 191 -8.97 -3.55 8.15
CA THR A 191 -7.98 -4.64 8.21
C THR A 191 -7.25 -4.79 6.88
N ILE A 192 -6.02 -5.31 6.89
CA ILE A 192 -5.27 -5.53 5.65
C ILE A 192 -5.97 -6.55 4.74
N PRO A 193 -6.46 -7.71 5.24
CA PRO A 193 -7.19 -8.66 4.40
C PRO A 193 -8.45 -8.08 3.77
N GLU A 194 -9.23 -7.30 4.52
CA GLU A 194 -10.43 -6.63 4.01
C GLU A 194 -10.10 -5.63 2.91
N ALA A 195 -9.12 -4.74 3.13
CA ALA A 195 -8.68 -3.77 2.13
C ALA A 195 -8.25 -4.47 0.83
N VAL A 196 -7.50 -5.56 0.94
CA VAL A 196 -7.02 -6.31 -0.23
C VAL A 196 -8.15 -7.04 -0.93
N SER A 197 -9.08 -7.65 -0.21
CA SER A 197 -10.28 -8.26 -0.81
C SER A 197 -11.08 -7.25 -1.62
N LEU A 198 -11.30 -6.05 -1.09
CA LEU A 198 -11.99 -4.97 -1.80
C LEU A 198 -11.19 -4.44 -3.00
N VAL A 199 -9.86 -4.41 -2.92
CA VAL A 199 -8.99 -4.08 -4.08
C VAL A 199 -9.14 -5.11 -5.20
N LEU A 200 -9.18 -6.41 -4.87
CA LEU A 200 -9.39 -7.47 -5.85
C LEU A 200 -10.78 -7.36 -6.49
N GLN A 201 -11.81 -7.09 -5.69
CA GLN A 201 -13.18 -6.86 -6.18
C GLN A 201 -13.25 -5.64 -7.09
N ALA A 202 -12.68 -4.50 -6.68
CA ALA A 202 -12.60 -3.30 -7.52
C ALA A 202 -11.89 -3.60 -8.84
N GLY A 203 -10.78 -4.36 -8.78
CA GLY A 203 -10.10 -4.86 -9.97
C GLY A 203 -11.00 -5.73 -10.86
N ALA A 204 -11.88 -6.55 -10.30
CA ALA A 204 -12.79 -7.40 -11.05
C ALA A 204 -13.93 -6.61 -11.72
N TYR A 205 -14.48 -5.60 -11.03
CA TYR A 205 -15.61 -4.78 -11.52
C TYR A 205 -15.20 -3.64 -12.46
N ALA A 206 -13.92 -3.29 -12.48
CA ALA A 206 -13.40 -2.16 -13.25
C ALA A 206 -13.71 -2.27 -14.75
N LYS A 207 -14.02 -1.13 -15.35
CA LYS A 207 -14.22 -0.96 -16.79
C LYS A 207 -13.18 -0.05 -17.44
N GLY A 208 -12.29 0.49 -16.61
CA GLY A 208 -11.20 1.40 -16.98
C GLY A 208 -11.52 2.88 -16.71
N GLY A 209 -10.56 3.57 -16.12
CA GLY A 209 -10.64 5.00 -15.78
C GLY A 209 -11.18 5.32 -14.40
N GLU A 210 -11.73 4.33 -13.67
CA GLU A 210 -12.30 4.56 -12.36
C GLU A 210 -11.24 4.80 -11.28
N ILE A 211 -11.62 5.62 -10.30
CA ILE A 211 -10.96 5.71 -9.01
C ILE A 211 -11.97 5.22 -7.97
N PHE A 212 -11.84 3.98 -7.55
CA PHE A 212 -12.65 3.42 -6.49
C PHE A 212 -12.24 4.00 -5.14
N VAL A 213 -13.20 4.29 -4.29
CA VAL A 213 -12.99 4.72 -2.90
C VAL A 213 -13.62 3.66 -2.01
N LEU A 214 -12.81 3.02 -1.16
CA LEU A 214 -13.33 2.02 -0.25
C LEU A 214 -14.08 2.67 0.91
N ASP A 215 -15.21 2.09 1.26
CA ASP A 215 -15.93 2.47 2.48
C ASP A 215 -15.09 2.03 3.70
N MET A 216 -14.65 3.00 4.48
CA MET A 216 -13.77 2.78 5.63
C MET A 216 -14.53 2.67 6.96
N GLY A 217 -15.86 2.70 6.92
CA GLY A 217 -16.70 2.70 8.12
C GLY A 217 -16.54 3.97 8.96
N GLU A 218 -16.65 3.83 10.28
CA GLU A 218 -16.61 4.95 11.21
C GLU A 218 -15.19 5.45 11.51
N PRO A 219 -15.01 6.77 11.70
CA PRO A 219 -13.72 7.34 12.06
C PRO A 219 -13.37 7.04 13.52
N VAL A 220 -12.09 6.76 13.76
CA VAL A 220 -11.55 6.44 15.10
C VAL A 220 -10.64 7.57 15.58
N LYS A 221 -10.86 8.08 16.80
CA LYS A 221 -9.92 9.00 17.45
C LYS A 221 -8.62 8.25 17.80
N ILE A 222 -7.49 8.84 17.45
CA ILE A 222 -6.17 8.21 17.72
C ILE A 222 -5.88 8.13 19.21
N VAL A 223 -6.37 9.08 20.01
CA VAL A 223 -6.24 9.04 21.47
C VAL A 223 -7.03 7.86 22.07
N ASP A 224 -8.22 7.55 21.57
CA ASP A 224 -9.02 6.41 22.02
C ASP A 224 -8.36 5.08 21.64
N LEU A 225 -7.78 5.02 20.44
CA LEU A 225 -6.97 3.87 20.02
C LEU A 225 -5.77 3.66 20.96
N ALA A 226 -5.07 4.74 21.36
CA ALA A 226 -3.96 4.66 22.31
C ALA A 226 -4.42 4.13 23.67
N ARG A 227 -5.52 4.68 24.22
CA ARG A 227 -6.11 4.22 25.49
C ARG A 227 -6.47 2.74 25.45
N ASN A 228 -7.15 2.31 24.39
CA ASN A 228 -7.55 0.91 24.23
C ASN A 228 -6.33 -0.03 24.13
N LEU A 229 -5.28 0.36 23.45
CA LEU A 229 -4.06 -0.45 23.35
C LEU A 229 -3.32 -0.56 24.69
N ILE A 230 -3.29 0.51 25.49
CA ILE A 230 -2.72 0.48 26.85
C ILE A 230 -3.51 -0.48 27.73
N LEU A 231 -4.85 -0.38 27.70
CA LEU A 231 -5.74 -1.29 28.47
C LEU A 231 -5.57 -2.75 28.04
N LEU A 232 -5.53 -3.02 26.72
CA LEU A 232 -5.32 -4.37 26.18
C LEU A 232 -3.93 -4.95 26.53
N SER A 233 -2.97 -4.09 26.84
CA SER A 233 -1.64 -4.48 27.30
C SER A 233 -1.55 -4.70 28.81
N GLY A 234 -2.67 -4.60 29.54
CA GLY A 234 -2.75 -4.81 30.98
C GLY A 234 -2.35 -3.61 31.84
N HIS A 235 -2.24 -2.42 31.22
CA HIS A 235 -1.87 -1.18 31.91
C HIS A 235 -3.03 -0.19 31.97
N LYS A 236 -2.96 0.77 32.89
CA LYS A 236 -3.94 1.85 33.01
C LYS A 236 -3.42 3.11 32.29
N PRO A 237 -4.22 3.67 31.35
CA PRO A 237 -3.89 4.95 30.72
C PRO A 237 -3.78 6.07 31.78
N ASP A 238 -2.77 6.92 31.60
CA ASP A 238 -2.48 8.09 32.43
C ASP A 238 -2.08 7.78 33.90
N GLU A 239 -2.16 6.49 34.35
CA GLU A 239 -1.62 6.01 35.63
C GLU A 239 -0.29 5.28 35.40
N ASP A 240 -0.32 4.14 34.69
CA ASP A 240 0.86 3.32 34.40
C ASP A 240 1.61 3.82 33.16
N ILE A 241 0.87 4.18 32.12
CA ILE A 241 1.40 4.65 30.84
C ILE A 241 0.79 6.01 30.47
N GLN A 242 1.60 7.05 30.44
CA GLN A 242 1.17 8.40 30.08
C GLN A 242 0.91 8.53 28.57
N ILE A 243 -0.11 9.32 28.20
CA ILE A 243 -0.35 9.76 26.83
C ILE A 243 0.10 11.21 26.69
N VAL A 244 1.04 11.45 25.76
CA VAL A 244 1.64 12.78 25.55
C VAL A 244 1.27 13.29 24.16
N PHE A 245 0.82 14.55 24.09
CA PHE A 245 0.51 15.22 22.83
C PHE A 245 1.73 15.97 22.31
N THR A 246 2.17 15.63 21.08
CA THR A 246 3.41 16.16 20.49
C THR A 246 3.17 17.39 19.57
N GLY A 247 1.93 17.74 19.32
CA GLY A 247 1.56 18.79 18.36
C GLY A 247 1.44 18.28 16.92
N LEU A 248 0.76 19.05 16.09
CA LEU A 248 0.71 18.81 14.64
C LEU A 248 2.06 19.15 14.04
N ARG A 249 2.43 18.41 13.00
CA ARG A 249 3.61 18.74 12.20
C ARG A 249 3.30 19.92 11.30
N PRO A 250 4.32 20.75 10.95
CA PRO A 250 4.15 21.84 9.99
C PRO A 250 3.60 21.36 8.65
#